data_3bc4fe6f21c266089f6b9c42a0e320d3
#
_entry.id   3bc4fe6f21c266089f6b9c42a0e320d3
#
_cell.length_a   1.000
_cell.length_b   1.000
_cell.length_c   1.000
_cell.angle_alpha   90.00
_cell.angle_beta   90.00
_cell.angle_gamma   90.00
#
_symmetry.space_group_name_H-M   'P 1'
#
loop_
_entity.id
_entity.type
_entity.pdbx_description
1 polymer ?
#
loop_
_entity_poly.entity_id
_entity_poly.type
_entity_poly.pdbx_seq_one_letter_code
_entity_poly.pdbx_strand_id
1 'polypeptide(L)'
;MLNQYVLQGRLCSLPKEKLDIDGRDYVTFDLAVPRNRRYMGVLYTDFIQCRAKGRVAELVLSSVQPGQEIIVQGSLRSRCQKRADGSRLRSEQYLHVEHVFFSRPKTTAETDAERSTEEAIEVPESVDGIDESGFFPENEVLEDTTNE
;
A
#
# COMPACT_ATOMS: atom_id res chain seq x y z
N MET A 1 -25.09 16.17 -4.71
CA MET A 1 -24.03 15.68 -3.81
C MET A 1 -22.94 15.01 -4.64
N LEU A 2 -21.68 15.30 -4.37
CA LEU A 2 -20.56 14.72 -5.08
C LEU A 2 -19.88 13.66 -4.18
N ASN A 3 -19.71 12.45 -4.71
CA ASN A 3 -18.98 11.36 -4.07
C ASN A 3 -18.15 10.66 -5.15
N GLN A 4 -16.98 11.21 -5.43
CA GLN A 4 -16.11 10.74 -6.49
C GLN A 4 -14.67 10.71 -6.00
N TYR A 5 -14.00 9.58 -6.22
CA TYR A 5 -12.61 9.35 -5.86
C TYR A 5 -11.84 8.85 -7.08
N VAL A 6 -10.63 9.34 -7.24
CA VAL A 6 -9.67 8.84 -8.22
C VAL A 6 -8.41 8.47 -7.44
N LEU A 7 -8.00 7.23 -7.54
CA LEU A 7 -6.83 6.69 -6.86
C LEU A 7 -5.90 6.02 -7.85
N GLN A 8 -4.63 6.30 -7.73
CA GLN A 8 -3.55 5.62 -8.44
C GLN A 8 -2.74 4.82 -7.42
N GLY A 9 -2.52 3.55 -7.71
CA GLY A 9 -1.78 2.67 -6.83
C GLY A 9 -1.45 1.35 -7.48
N ARG A 10 -0.82 0.46 -6.71
CA ARG A 10 -0.45 -0.87 -7.16
C ARG A 10 -1.37 -1.92 -6.58
N LEU A 11 -1.75 -2.89 -7.39
CA LEU A 11 -2.52 -4.04 -6.92
C LEU A 11 -1.69 -4.88 -5.95
N CYS A 12 -2.21 -5.10 -4.72
CA CYS A 12 -1.48 -5.84 -3.69
C CYS A 12 -1.48 -7.36 -3.92
N SER A 13 -2.62 -7.89 -4.35
CA SER A 13 -2.81 -9.34 -4.51
C SER A 13 -3.80 -9.62 -5.64
N LEU A 14 -3.89 -10.88 -6.04
CA LEU A 14 -4.88 -11.28 -7.03
C LEU A 14 -6.30 -10.89 -6.60
N PRO A 15 -7.10 -10.34 -7.52
CA PRO A 15 -8.50 -10.03 -7.27
C PRO A 15 -9.26 -11.30 -6.89
N LYS A 16 -10.18 -11.17 -5.93
CA LYS A 16 -10.99 -12.29 -5.42
C LYS A 16 -12.45 -12.06 -5.75
N GLU A 17 -13.06 -13.08 -6.34
CA GLU A 17 -14.50 -13.12 -6.54
C GLU A 17 -15.22 -13.40 -5.22
N LYS A 18 -16.30 -12.71 -4.99
CA LYS A 18 -17.19 -12.92 -3.84
C LYS A 18 -18.64 -12.73 -4.25
N LEU A 19 -19.53 -13.39 -3.53
CA LEU A 19 -20.97 -13.22 -3.64
C LEU A 19 -21.45 -12.17 -2.63
N ASP A 20 -22.33 -11.29 -3.07
CA ASP A 20 -23.05 -10.38 -2.18
C ASP A 20 -24.23 -11.10 -1.52
N ILE A 21 -24.85 -10.48 -0.52
CA ILE A 21 -26.04 -11.01 0.19
C ILE A 21 -27.17 -11.32 -0.80
N ASP A 22 -27.29 -10.54 -1.88
CA ASP A 22 -28.28 -10.70 -2.93
C ASP A 22 -27.87 -11.74 -4.00
N GLY A 23 -26.80 -12.52 -3.77
CA GLY A 23 -26.30 -13.52 -4.71
C GLY A 23 -25.66 -12.94 -5.98
N ARG A 24 -25.30 -11.66 -5.97
CA ARG A 24 -24.61 -11.00 -7.09
C ARG A 24 -23.12 -11.08 -6.91
N ASP A 25 -22.43 -11.44 -7.98
CA ASP A 25 -20.99 -11.50 -8.00
C ASP A 25 -20.36 -10.11 -7.92
N TYR A 26 -19.32 -10.00 -7.13
CA TYR A 26 -18.43 -8.84 -7.11
C TYR A 26 -17.00 -9.28 -6.91
N VAL A 27 -16.07 -8.45 -7.38
CA VAL A 27 -14.64 -8.67 -7.23
C VAL A 27 -14.10 -7.69 -6.20
N THR A 28 -13.30 -8.19 -5.26
CA THR A 28 -12.60 -7.39 -4.27
C THR A 28 -11.10 -7.47 -4.47
N PHE A 29 -10.43 -6.34 -4.32
CA PHE A 29 -8.97 -6.24 -4.39
C PHE A 29 -8.50 -5.06 -3.55
N ASP A 30 -7.24 -5.11 -3.12
CA ASP A 30 -6.61 -4.06 -2.35
C ASP A 30 -5.61 -3.29 -3.18
N LEU A 31 -5.68 -1.98 -3.11
CA LEU A 31 -4.82 -1.06 -3.81
C LEU A 31 -3.84 -0.41 -2.83
N ALA A 32 -2.55 -0.58 -3.05
CA ALA A 32 -1.50 0.10 -2.31
C ALA A 32 -1.26 1.48 -2.90
N VAL A 33 -1.57 2.51 -2.13
CA VAL A 33 -1.43 3.92 -2.51
C VAL A 33 -0.35 4.55 -1.64
N PRO A 34 0.86 4.84 -2.16
CA PRO A 34 1.89 5.48 -1.38
C PRO A 34 1.52 6.94 -1.09
N ARG A 35 1.80 7.39 0.12
CA ARG A 35 1.63 8.79 0.49
C ARG A 35 2.72 9.65 -0.15
N ASN A 36 2.35 10.84 -0.61
CA ASN A 36 3.29 11.76 -1.27
C ASN A 36 4.33 12.36 -0.32
N ARG A 37 4.13 12.25 0.99
CA ARG A 37 5.03 12.81 2.00
C ARG A 37 5.65 11.72 2.85
N ARG A 38 6.95 11.85 3.08
CA ARG A 38 7.64 11.07 4.11
C ARG A 38 7.40 11.71 5.48
N TYR A 39 7.08 10.87 6.46
CA TYR A 39 7.03 11.27 7.86
C TYR A 39 8.22 10.64 8.58
N MET A 40 9.08 11.44 9.20
CA MET A 40 10.33 10.99 9.82
C MET A 40 11.22 10.12 8.91
N GLY A 41 11.30 10.47 7.61
CA GLY A 41 12.07 9.72 6.63
C GLY A 41 11.38 8.45 6.08
N VAL A 42 10.28 8.02 6.66
CA VAL A 42 9.53 6.82 6.27
C VAL A 42 8.40 7.18 5.30
N LEU A 43 8.31 6.42 4.21
CA LEU A 43 7.19 6.51 3.27
C LEU A 43 6.08 5.55 3.72
N TYR A 44 4.93 6.11 4.02
CA TYR A 44 3.75 5.32 4.39
C TYR A 44 2.92 4.99 3.15
N THR A 45 2.32 3.81 3.17
CA THR A 45 1.42 3.33 2.12
C THR A 45 0.05 3.06 2.73
N ASP A 46 -0.99 3.56 2.10
CA ASP A 46 -2.36 3.27 2.48
C ASP A 46 -2.87 2.10 1.65
N PHE A 47 -3.53 1.15 2.29
CA PHE A 47 -4.16 0.00 1.64
C PHE A 47 -5.66 0.24 1.57
N ILE A 48 -6.17 0.39 0.36
CA ILE A 48 -7.57 0.76 0.12
C ILE A 48 -8.30 -0.40 -0.51
N GLN A 49 -9.33 -0.88 0.19
CA GLN A 49 -10.19 -1.93 -0.32
C GLN A 49 -11.07 -1.41 -1.45
N CYS A 50 -10.98 -2.06 -2.60
CA CYS A 50 -11.77 -1.77 -3.78
C CYS A 50 -12.74 -2.91 -4.07
N ARG A 51 -13.92 -2.57 -4.58
CA ARG A 51 -14.93 -3.53 -5.02
C ARG A 51 -15.45 -3.13 -6.39
N ALA A 52 -15.45 -4.07 -7.32
CA ALA A 52 -15.94 -3.89 -8.67
C ALA A 52 -17.11 -4.86 -8.95
N LYS A 53 -18.05 -4.45 -9.79
CA LYS A 53 -19.18 -5.28 -10.24
C LYS A 53 -19.30 -5.25 -11.77
N GLY A 54 -19.94 -6.29 -12.32
CA GLY A 54 -20.24 -6.38 -13.74
C GLY A 54 -19.00 -6.33 -14.63
N ARG A 55 -19.05 -5.59 -15.72
CA ARG A 55 -17.95 -5.50 -16.72
C ARG A 55 -16.62 -5.04 -16.14
N VAL A 56 -16.65 -4.16 -15.14
CA VAL A 56 -15.43 -3.70 -14.46
C VAL A 56 -14.80 -4.84 -13.66
N ALA A 57 -15.60 -5.69 -13.01
CA ALA A 57 -15.11 -6.88 -12.32
C ALA A 57 -14.45 -7.87 -13.28
N GLU A 58 -15.08 -8.16 -14.42
CA GLU A 58 -14.53 -9.02 -15.47
C GLU A 58 -13.21 -8.47 -16.02
N LEU A 59 -13.14 -7.16 -16.24
CA LEU A 59 -11.95 -6.47 -16.73
C LEU A 59 -10.80 -6.58 -15.72
N VAL A 60 -11.08 -6.38 -14.43
CA VAL A 60 -10.09 -6.50 -13.37
C VAL A 60 -9.55 -7.94 -13.26
N LEU A 61 -10.43 -8.94 -13.33
CA LEU A 61 -10.02 -10.35 -13.26
C LEU A 61 -9.16 -10.78 -14.45
N SER A 62 -9.49 -10.30 -15.66
CA SER A 62 -8.80 -10.72 -16.88
C SER A 62 -7.51 -9.96 -17.17
N SER A 63 -7.41 -8.71 -16.72
CA SER A 63 -6.37 -7.80 -17.23
C SER A 63 -5.43 -7.27 -16.17
N VAL A 64 -5.72 -7.44 -14.87
CA VAL A 64 -4.89 -6.87 -13.80
C VAL A 64 -4.10 -7.95 -13.08
N GLN A 65 -2.80 -7.68 -12.91
CA GLN A 65 -1.91 -8.57 -12.18
C GLN A 65 -1.38 -7.93 -10.89
N PRO A 66 -1.01 -8.72 -9.88
CA PRO A 66 -0.39 -8.22 -8.67
C PRO A 66 0.87 -7.40 -8.97
N GLY A 67 1.03 -6.27 -8.27
CA GLY A 67 2.14 -5.34 -8.48
C GLY A 67 1.93 -4.35 -9.64
N GLN A 68 0.94 -4.57 -10.50
CA GLN A 68 0.63 -3.66 -11.60
C GLN A 68 0.07 -2.34 -11.06
N GLU A 69 0.51 -1.25 -11.65
CA GLU A 69 -0.01 0.09 -11.36
C GLU A 69 -1.28 0.33 -12.17
N ILE A 70 -2.33 0.73 -11.47
CA ILE A 70 -3.64 1.03 -12.06
C ILE A 70 -4.20 2.33 -11.48
N ILE A 71 -5.07 2.97 -12.24
CA ILE A 71 -5.88 4.09 -11.78
C ILE A 71 -7.32 3.61 -11.70
N VAL A 72 -7.94 3.83 -10.54
CA VAL A 72 -9.35 3.50 -10.31
C VAL A 72 -10.14 4.76 -10.02
N GLN A 73 -11.33 4.82 -10.59
CA GLN A 73 -12.28 5.90 -10.34
C GLN A 73 -13.59 5.29 -9.85
N GLY A 74 -14.19 5.90 -8.84
CA GLY A 74 -15.43 5.41 -8.28
C GLY A 74 -15.93 6.23 -7.10
N SER A 75 -16.82 5.65 -6.33
CA SER A 75 -17.46 6.27 -5.18
C SER A 75 -17.14 5.54 -3.88
N LEU A 76 -16.92 6.29 -2.79
CA LEU A 76 -16.72 5.70 -1.47
C LEU A 76 -18.07 5.22 -0.93
N ARG A 77 -18.10 3.97 -0.51
CA ARG A 77 -19.29 3.36 0.10
C ARG A 77 -18.96 2.78 1.46
N SER A 78 -19.94 2.75 2.34
CA SER A 78 -19.85 2.08 3.63
C SER A 78 -20.88 0.98 3.73
N ARG A 79 -20.47 -0.13 4.33
CA ARG A 79 -21.36 -1.22 4.70
C ARG A 79 -21.39 -1.34 6.21
N CYS A 80 -22.57 -1.20 6.79
CA CYS A 80 -22.76 -1.40 8.21
C CYS A 80 -23.25 -2.84 8.46
N GLN A 81 -22.47 -3.61 9.20
CA GLN A 81 -22.93 -4.91 9.69
C GLN A 81 -23.64 -4.70 11.02
N LYS A 82 -24.83 -5.30 11.15
CA LYS A 82 -25.60 -5.32 12.39
C LYS A 82 -25.50 -6.70 13.04
N ARG A 83 -25.41 -6.74 14.36
CA ARG A 83 -25.55 -7.97 15.12
C ARG A 83 -27.03 -8.41 15.14
N ALA A 84 -27.27 -9.64 15.58
CA ALA A 84 -28.62 -10.18 15.75
C ALA A 84 -29.48 -9.36 16.73
N ASP A 85 -28.84 -8.65 17.68
CA ASP A 85 -29.48 -7.73 18.65
C ASP A 85 -29.81 -6.34 18.08
N GLY A 86 -29.50 -6.09 16.79
CA GLY A 86 -29.70 -4.80 16.11
C GLY A 86 -28.59 -3.78 16.34
N SER A 87 -27.62 -4.05 17.20
CA SER A 87 -26.48 -3.16 17.42
C SER A 87 -25.53 -3.14 16.21
N ARG A 88 -24.87 -1.99 15.98
CA ARG A 88 -23.88 -1.88 14.91
C ARG A 88 -22.58 -2.60 15.30
N LEU A 89 -22.14 -3.57 14.51
CA LEU A 89 -20.91 -4.28 14.75
C LEU A 89 -19.70 -3.47 14.28
N ARG A 90 -19.66 -3.13 13.01
CA ARG A 90 -18.58 -2.40 12.37
C ARG A 90 -19.05 -1.79 11.05
N SER A 91 -18.55 -0.63 10.74
CA SER A 91 -18.70 -0.04 9.41
C SER A 91 -17.43 -0.31 8.60
N GLU A 92 -17.57 -1.05 7.51
CA GLU A 92 -16.51 -1.22 6.52
C GLU A 92 -16.66 -0.17 5.43
N GLN A 93 -15.58 0.53 5.13
CA GLN A 93 -15.53 1.46 4.01
C GLN A 93 -14.76 0.82 2.86
N TYR A 94 -15.27 1.00 1.65
CA TYR A 94 -14.64 0.50 0.44
C TYR A 94 -14.90 1.45 -0.72
N LEU A 95 -13.98 1.46 -1.68
CA LEU A 95 -14.16 2.15 -2.93
C LEU A 95 -14.96 1.26 -3.89
N HIS A 96 -16.15 1.71 -4.28
CA HIS A 96 -16.90 1.09 -5.36
C HIS A 96 -16.35 1.60 -6.68
N VAL A 97 -15.67 0.71 -7.42
CA VAL A 97 -14.97 1.05 -8.65
C VAL A 97 -15.94 1.07 -9.82
N GLU A 98 -15.97 2.17 -10.53
CA GLU A 98 -16.80 2.40 -11.71
C GLU A 98 -15.98 2.35 -13.01
N HIS A 99 -14.72 2.81 -12.93
CA HIS A 99 -13.79 2.79 -14.07
C HIS A 99 -12.39 2.37 -13.60
N VAL A 100 -11.69 1.62 -14.45
CA VAL A 100 -10.29 1.23 -14.24
C VAL A 100 -9.51 1.60 -15.49
N PHE A 101 -8.36 2.27 -15.27
CA PHE A 101 -7.43 2.63 -16.32
C PHE A 101 -6.10 1.94 -16.02
N PHE A 102 -5.54 1.30 -17.02
CA PHE A 102 -4.27 0.61 -16.90
C PHE A 102 -3.14 1.54 -17.30
N SER A 103 -2.13 1.62 -16.44
CA SER A 103 -0.83 2.16 -16.83
C SER A 103 -0.19 1.19 -17.84
N ARG A 104 0.53 1.71 -18.83
CA ARG A 104 1.29 0.85 -19.75
C ARG A 104 2.18 -0.10 -18.93
N PRO A 105 2.22 -1.40 -19.27
CA PRO A 105 3.21 -2.28 -18.64
C PRO A 105 4.58 -1.68 -18.93
N LYS A 106 5.42 -1.56 -17.88
CA LYS A 106 6.82 -1.20 -18.07
C LYS A 106 7.43 -2.22 -19.02
N THR A 107 8.03 -1.74 -20.09
CA THR A 107 8.75 -2.60 -21.01
C THR A 107 9.93 -3.19 -20.24
N THR A 108 10.27 -4.45 -20.48
CA THR A 108 11.39 -5.16 -19.81
C THR A 108 12.69 -4.35 -19.82
N ALA A 109 12.91 -3.55 -20.87
CA ALA A 109 14.05 -2.64 -20.99
C ALA A 109 14.06 -1.51 -19.91
N GLU A 110 12.91 -1.03 -19.47
CA GLU A 110 12.83 0.00 -18.42
C GLU A 110 13.10 -0.62 -17.03
N THR A 111 12.70 -1.88 -16.83
CA THR A 111 12.97 -2.62 -15.58
C THR A 111 14.45 -2.92 -15.43
N ASP A 112 15.14 -3.27 -16.53
CA ASP A 112 16.58 -3.53 -16.54
C ASP A 112 17.40 -2.25 -16.34
N ALA A 113 16.92 -1.10 -16.85
CA ALA A 113 17.54 0.20 -16.64
C ALA A 113 17.44 0.67 -15.18
N GLU A 114 16.28 0.49 -14.54
CA GLU A 114 16.11 0.81 -13.12
C GLU A 114 16.97 -0.10 -12.23
N ARG A 115 17.06 -1.39 -12.56
CA ARG A 115 17.90 -2.36 -11.86
C ARG A 115 19.39 -2.06 -11.99
N SER A 116 19.82 -1.63 -13.17
CA SER A 116 21.21 -1.22 -13.41
C SER A 116 21.58 0.05 -12.66
N THR A 117 20.62 0.92 -12.42
CA THR A 117 20.84 2.17 -11.64
C THR A 117 20.90 1.88 -10.15
N GLU A 118 20.15 0.89 -9.65
CA GLU A 118 20.22 0.46 -8.25
C GLU A 118 21.50 -0.33 -7.95
N GLU A 119 22.00 -1.14 -8.90
CA GLU A 119 23.29 -1.85 -8.77
C GLU A 119 24.51 -0.93 -8.92
N ALA A 120 24.38 0.23 -9.53
CA ALA A 120 25.46 1.20 -9.70
C ALA A 120 25.73 2.09 -8.46
N ILE A 121 25.00 1.91 -7.36
CA ILE A 121 25.38 2.44 -6.06
C ILE A 121 26.33 1.44 -5.41
N GLU A 122 27.53 1.31 -5.95
CA GLU A 122 28.64 0.71 -5.23
C GLU A 122 28.91 1.58 -4.00
N VAL A 123 28.62 1.01 -2.85
CA VAL A 123 29.16 1.50 -1.58
C VAL A 123 30.68 1.41 -1.74
N PRO A 124 31.43 2.51 -1.63
CA PRO A 124 32.87 2.43 -1.73
C PRO A 124 33.41 1.53 -0.62
N GLU A 125 33.84 0.35 -1.00
CA GLU A 125 34.60 -0.57 -0.18
C GLU A 125 36.01 -0.01 0.01
N SER A 126 36.14 1.01 0.83
CA SER A 126 37.40 1.36 1.46
C SER A 126 37.18 2.47 2.47
N VAL A 127 36.76 2.13 3.64
CA VAL A 127 37.13 2.85 4.84
C VAL A 127 38.25 2.03 5.49
N ASP A 128 39.39 1.92 4.81
CA ASP A 128 40.64 1.60 5.42
C ASP A 128 41.01 2.81 6.29
N GLY A 129 40.87 2.69 7.59
CA GLY A 129 41.34 3.71 8.53
C GLY A 129 40.38 4.07 9.65
N ILE A 130 39.55 3.16 10.07
CA ILE A 130 38.96 3.27 11.40
C ILE A 130 39.88 2.48 12.34
N ASP A 131 40.76 3.22 13.04
CA ASP A 131 41.49 2.68 14.18
C ASP A 131 40.52 2.00 15.12
N GLU A 132 40.85 0.79 15.58
CA GLU A 132 40.10 0.06 16.62
C GLU A 132 40.09 0.78 17.98
N SER A 133 40.54 2.00 18.05
CA SER A 133 40.38 2.90 19.19
C SER A 133 39.11 3.74 19.06
N GLY A 134 38.14 3.30 18.28
CA GLY A 134 36.84 3.94 18.14
C GLY A 134 36.10 4.00 19.43
N PHE A 135 36.24 5.11 19.98
CA PHE A 135 35.63 5.73 21.10
C PHE A 135 34.13 5.42 21.20
N PHE A 136 33.78 4.46 22.05
CA PHE A 136 32.49 4.45 22.72
C PHE A 136 32.67 5.27 24.01
N PRO A 137 31.95 6.37 24.21
CA PRO A 137 31.94 7.05 25.49
C PRO A 137 31.38 6.08 26.51
N GLU A 138 32.24 5.65 27.43
CA GLU A 138 31.83 4.95 28.63
C GLU A 138 30.80 5.84 29.33
N ASN A 139 29.63 5.29 29.58
CA ASN A 139 28.64 5.89 30.46
C ASN A 139 29.29 6.06 31.84
N GLU A 140 29.65 7.27 32.17
CA GLU A 140 29.92 7.63 33.58
C GLU A 140 28.59 7.41 34.32
N VAL A 141 28.64 6.35 35.13
CA VAL A 141 27.64 6.10 36.17
C VAL A 141 27.83 7.23 37.18
N LEU A 142 26.91 8.18 37.18
CA LEU A 142 26.78 9.12 38.29
C LEU A 142 26.33 8.34 39.50
N GLU A 143 27.27 8.02 40.37
CA GLU A 143 26.98 7.56 41.73
C GLU A 143 26.31 8.72 42.49
N ASP A 144 25.04 8.54 42.76
CA ASP A 144 24.29 9.35 43.71
C ASP A 144 24.87 9.08 45.11
N THR A 145 25.73 9.94 45.57
CA THR A 145 26.05 10.01 46.97
C THR A 145 24.99 10.81 47.69
N THR A 146 23.97 10.10 48.15
CA THR A 146 23.11 10.59 49.22
C THR A 146 23.91 10.67 50.50
N ASN A 147 24.08 11.87 51.00
CA ASN A 147 24.49 12.04 52.38
C ASN A 147 23.70 13.17 53.02
N GLU A 148 22.92 12.81 54.03
CA GLU A 148 22.26 13.58 55.08
C GLU A 148 21.09 14.47 54.69
#